data_3ff94346b376eef1d078e24b4dca2a07
#
_entry.id   3ff94346b376eef1d078e24b4dca2a07
#
_cell.length_a   1.000
_cell.length_b   1.000
_cell.length_c   1.000
_cell.angle_alpha   90.00
_cell.angle_beta   90.00
_cell.angle_gamma   90.00
#
_symmetry.space_group_name_H-M   'P 1'
#
loop_
_entity.id
_entity.type
_entity.pdbx_description
1 polymer ?
#
loop_
_entity_poly.entity_id
_entity_poly.type
_entity_poly.pdbx_seq_one_letter_code
_entity_poly.pdbx_strand_id
1 'polypeptide(L)'
;RIREGVDPELDFATDIILNSDLSDLRYLYRYGEFVSENETGVAEFLNSLSQEEIDKMASTYTEGYRMGFITGRKDITKKKTVNIRYHLGFERMVKAAVLQFREMGLQTVIYRHALHAVNRRNQFRNGFTGGIANPQFDYDHRQDSALFLDPDFVKRKLRAMQTSYDEYADLADVHGGPAVIETFGEKPFSPVSKPESWAFTEAQQKLQLELDNESGQITNRYIKGEERSFTIIAYPIPEIGEDFPEIFREIVKINTLDYKKYQKIQQTIIDTLDTCEWVEIKGKGENETDLLIH
;
A
#
# COMPACT_ATOMS: atom_id res chain seq x y z
N ARG A 1 6.78 13.04 -10.11
CA ARG A 1 6.33 11.74 -9.57
C ARG A 1 7.45 10.97 -8.86
N ILE A 2 8.67 10.82 -9.47
CA ILE A 2 9.80 10.15 -8.82
C ILE A 2 10.23 10.95 -7.60
N ARG A 3 10.43 12.27 -7.75
CA ARG A 3 10.72 13.18 -6.65
C ARG A 3 9.72 13.04 -5.50
N GLU A 4 8.43 13.04 -5.79
CA GLU A 4 7.35 12.90 -4.80
C GLU A 4 7.42 11.58 -4.02
N GLY A 5 7.98 10.53 -4.62
CA GLY A 5 8.14 9.22 -4.00
C GLY A 5 9.37 9.06 -3.12
N VAL A 6 10.34 9.97 -3.19
CA VAL A 6 11.63 9.84 -2.48
C VAL A 6 12.05 11.08 -1.69
N ASP A 7 11.47 12.26 -1.98
CA ASP A 7 11.85 13.55 -1.39
C ASP A 7 10.98 13.88 -0.17
N PRO A 8 11.52 13.84 1.06
CA PRO A 8 10.77 14.16 2.26
C PRO A 8 10.50 15.66 2.44
N GLU A 9 11.11 16.54 1.63
CA GLU A 9 10.84 17.99 1.64
C GLU A 9 9.48 18.33 1.02
N LEU A 10 8.90 17.39 0.26
CA LEU A 10 7.54 17.54 -0.28
C LEU A 10 6.53 17.10 0.79
N ASP A 11 6.23 17.97 1.71
CA ASP A 11 5.55 17.71 2.96
C ASP A 11 4.04 17.98 2.98
N PHE A 12 3.42 18.25 1.82
CA PHE A 12 1.99 18.60 1.72
C PHE A 12 1.07 17.68 2.55
N ALA A 13 1.19 16.35 2.37
CA ALA A 13 0.38 15.39 3.11
C ALA A 13 0.83 15.28 4.58
N THR A 14 2.14 15.29 4.83
CA THR A 14 2.71 15.24 6.17
C THR A 14 2.31 16.46 7.01
N ASP A 15 2.25 17.65 6.39
CA ASP A 15 1.77 18.87 7.05
C ASP A 15 0.31 18.74 7.49
N ILE A 16 -0.57 18.24 6.61
CA ILE A 16 -1.97 17.99 6.96
C ILE A 16 -2.07 17.04 8.16
N ILE A 17 -1.34 15.92 8.13
CA ILE A 17 -1.37 14.90 9.18
C ILE A 17 -0.88 15.46 10.53
N LEU A 18 0.22 16.20 10.52
CA LEU A 18 0.86 16.65 11.76
C LEU A 18 0.20 17.88 12.37
N ASN A 19 -0.30 18.80 11.52
CA ASN A 19 -0.69 20.14 11.93
C ASN A 19 -2.20 20.41 11.86
N SER A 20 -3.02 19.48 11.32
CA SER A 20 -4.48 19.60 11.38
C SER A 20 -5.03 19.12 12.71
N ASP A 21 -6.18 19.68 13.09
CA ASP A 21 -7.05 19.05 14.08
C ASP A 21 -7.75 17.85 13.43
N LEU A 22 -7.28 16.65 13.75
CA LEU A 22 -7.81 15.41 13.17
C LEU A 22 -9.17 15.00 13.76
N SER A 23 -9.67 15.70 14.79
CA SER A 23 -11.05 15.54 15.29
C SER A 23 -12.06 16.26 14.39
N ASP A 24 -11.66 17.25 13.65
CA ASP A 24 -12.46 17.97 12.66
C ASP A 24 -12.28 17.35 11.28
N LEU A 25 -13.19 16.47 10.87
CA LEU A 25 -13.09 15.70 9.63
C LEU A 25 -12.95 16.53 8.34
N ARG A 26 -13.09 17.85 8.41
CA ARG A 26 -12.85 18.73 7.26
C ARG A 26 -11.41 18.64 6.76
N TYR A 27 -10.46 18.18 7.57
CA TYR A 27 -9.09 17.95 7.11
C TYR A 27 -9.00 16.96 5.93
N LEU A 28 -9.91 15.97 5.85
CA LEU A 28 -9.94 14.99 4.77
C LEU A 28 -10.06 15.64 3.38
N TYR A 29 -10.79 16.74 3.28
CA TYR A 29 -10.98 17.46 2.01
C TYR A 29 -9.78 18.30 1.58
N ARG A 30 -8.81 18.54 2.48
CA ARG A 30 -7.59 19.27 2.16
C ARG A 30 -6.70 18.54 1.16
N TYR A 31 -6.83 17.21 1.04
CA TYR A 31 -6.08 16.40 0.08
C TYR A 31 -6.57 16.58 -1.37
N GLY A 32 -7.78 17.11 -1.57
CA GLY A 32 -8.40 17.25 -2.90
C GLY A 32 -8.79 15.91 -3.53
N GLU A 33 -8.91 14.86 -2.73
CA GLU A 33 -9.36 13.53 -3.14
C GLU A 33 -10.86 13.36 -2.88
N PHE A 34 -11.45 12.33 -3.52
CA PHE A 34 -12.83 11.94 -3.21
C PHE A 34 -12.90 11.39 -1.78
N VAL A 35 -13.87 11.87 -1.03
CA VAL A 35 -14.15 11.45 0.35
C VAL A 35 -15.56 10.90 0.39
N SER A 36 -15.70 9.66 0.82
CA SER A 36 -16.96 8.95 1.01
C SER A 36 -17.22 8.68 2.50
N GLU A 37 -18.29 7.94 2.77
CA GLU A 37 -18.59 7.44 4.11
C GLU A 37 -17.51 6.48 4.64
N ASN A 38 -16.71 5.86 3.76
CA ASN A 38 -15.61 5.01 4.18
C ASN A 38 -14.51 5.81 4.87
N GLU A 39 -14.06 6.90 4.26
CA GLU A 39 -12.99 7.74 4.79
C GLU A 39 -13.43 8.43 6.09
N THR A 40 -14.64 9.00 6.09
CA THR A 40 -15.18 9.66 7.30
C THR A 40 -15.42 8.66 8.42
N GLY A 41 -16.01 7.50 8.13
CA GLY A 41 -16.32 6.49 9.16
C GLY A 41 -15.06 5.84 9.76
N VAL A 42 -13.99 5.63 8.97
CA VAL A 42 -12.69 5.21 9.52
C VAL A 42 -12.13 6.29 10.45
N ALA A 43 -12.14 7.56 10.02
CA ALA A 43 -11.63 8.67 10.84
C ALA A 43 -12.41 8.83 12.16
N GLU A 44 -13.74 8.76 12.09
CA GLU A 44 -14.63 8.79 13.29
C GLU A 44 -14.33 7.63 14.24
N PHE A 45 -14.20 6.41 13.69
CA PHE A 45 -13.87 5.25 14.50
C PHE A 45 -12.51 5.41 15.19
N LEU A 46 -11.47 5.80 14.47
CA LEU A 46 -10.15 6.04 15.04
C LEU A 46 -10.18 7.19 16.06
N ASN A 47 -11.02 8.21 15.87
CA ASN A 47 -11.22 9.28 16.84
C ASN A 47 -11.90 8.80 18.13
N SER A 48 -12.61 7.69 18.10
CA SER A 48 -13.20 7.06 19.30
C SER A 48 -12.21 6.25 20.13
N LEU A 49 -11.05 5.91 19.58
CA LEU A 49 -10.01 5.14 20.27
C LEU A 49 -9.15 6.05 21.16
N SER A 50 -8.60 5.47 22.22
CA SER A 50 -7.60 6.14 23.03
C SER A 50 -6.29 6.34 22.27
N GLN A 51 -5.45 7.28 22.73
CA GLN A 51 -4.13 7.48 22.11
C GLN A 51 -3.24 6.26 22.30
N GLU A 52 -3.35 5.54 23.41
CA GLU A 52 -2.61 4.31 23.68
C GLU A 52 -2.95 3.20 22.65
N GLU A 53 -4.22 3.05 22.29
CA GLU A 53 -4.64 2.10 21.25
C GLU A 53 -4.08 2.49 19.88
N ILE A 54 -4.15 3.77 19.53
CA ILE A 54 -3.56 4.31 18.27
C ILE A 54 -2.05 4.07 18.23
N ASP A 55 -1.34 4.37 19.32
CA ASP A 55 0.11 4.19 19.39
C ASP A 55 0.51 2.71 19.29
N LYS A 56 -0.26 1.82 19.87
CA LYS A 56 -0.09 0.37 19.76
C LYS A 56 -0.31 -0.12 18.33
N MET A 57 -1.37 0.34 17.66
CA MET A 57 -1.61 0.01 16.25
C MET A 57 -0.44 0.49 15.37
N ALA A 58 0.01 1.73 15.57
CA ALA A 58 1.13 2.30 14.83
C ALA A 58 2.43 1.55 15.13
N SER A 59 2.69 1.16 16.39
CA SER A 59 3.93 0.47 16.77
C SER A 59 4.04 -0.93 16.15
N THR A 60 2.92 -1.65 15.98
CA THR A 60 2.93 -2.93 15.28
C THR A 60 3.37 -2.76 13.82
N TYR A 61 2.87 -1.73 13.17
CA TYR A 61 3.17 -1.38 11.79
C TYR A 61 4.63 -0.93 11.60
N THR A 62 5.13 -0.04 12.45
CA THR A 62 6.50 0.47 12.38
C THR A 62 7.53 -0.56 12.83
N GLU A 63 7.22 -1.35 13.85
CA GLU A 63 8.06 -2.46 14.28
C GLU A 63 8.15 -3.56 13.21
N GLY A 64 7.05 -3.89 12.55
CA GLY A 64 7.05 -4.80 11.40
C GLY A 64 8.02 -4.35 10.31
N TYR A 65 8.07 -3.04 10.02
CA TYR A 65 9.02 -2.45 9.09
C TYR A 65 10.48 -2.62 9.55
N ARG A 66 10.76 -2.33 10.82
CA ARG A 66 12.09 -2.50 11.43
C ARG A 66 12.52 -3.97 11.44
N MET A 67 11.61 -4.87 11.76
CA MET A 67 11.87 -6.31 11.76
C MET A 67 12.20 -6.86 10.36
N GLY A 68 11.64 -6.26 9.31
CA GLY A 68 11.99 -6.60 7.94
C GLY A 68 13.46 -6.33 7.59
N PHE A 69 14.08 -5.31 8.19
CA PHE A 69 15.53 -5.10 8.08
C PHE A 69 16.32 -6.18 8.85
N ILE A 70 15.91 -6.49 10.08
CA ILE A 70 16.59 -7.46 10.94
C ILE A 70 16.54 -8.86 10.31
N THR A 71 15.35 -9.34 9.94
CA THR A 71 15.18 -10.67 9.35
C THR A 71 15.83 -10.79 7.98
N GLY A 72 15.80 -9.71 7.21
CA GLY A 72 16.50 -9.61 5.92
C GLY A 72 18.01 -9.40 6.04
N ARG A 73 18.57 -9.28 7.27
CA ARG A 73 19.98 -8.96 7.53
C ARG A 73 20.44 -7.69 6.80
N LYS A 74 19.58 -6.68 6.79
CA LYS A 74 19.78 -5.39 6.13
C LYS A 74 20.09 -4.31 7.16
N ASP A 75 20.84 -3.31 6.76
CA ASP A 75 21.24 -2.22 7.64
C ASP A 75 20.30 -1.02 7.47
N ILE A 76 19.41 -0.81 8.45
CA ILE A 76 18.46 0.30 8.46
C ILE A 76 19.16 1.66 8.54
N THR A 77 20.37 1.73 9.12
CA THR A 77 21.10 3.01 9.30
C THR A 77 21.56 3.64 8.00
N LYS A 78 21.61 2.86 6.92
CA LYS A 78 21.88 3.34 5.55
C LYS A 78 20.68 4.05 4.92
N LYS A 79 19.49 3.91 5.50
CA LYS A 79 18.25 4.48 4.97
C LYS A 79 17.84 5.70 5.77
N LYS A 80 17.28 6.70 5.09
CA LYS A 80 16.85 7.96 5.69
C LYS A 80 15.38 8.24 5.51
N THR A 81 14.71 7.55 4.58
CA THR A 81 13.30 7.78 4.29
C THR A 81 12.50 6.51 4.25
N VAL A 82 11.22 6.60 4.61
CA VAL A 82 10.19 5.57 4.47
C VAL A 82 9.00 6.15 3.72
N ASN A 83 8.46 5.42 2.73
CA ASN A 83 7.27 5.84 2.00
C ASN A 83 6.00 5.27 2.64
N ILE A 84 5.22 6.10 3.32
CA ILE A 84 3.93 5.71 3.88
C ILE A 84 2.85 5.80 2.79
N ARG A 85 2.10 4.71 2.64
CA ARG A 85 0.92 4.63 1.77
C ARG A 85 -0.26 4.19 2.60
N TYR A 86 -1.34 4.94 2.53
CA TYR A 86 -2.52 4.69 3.35
C TYR A 86 -3.78 5.22 2.69
N HIS A 87 -4.92 4.67 3.07
CA HIS A 87 -6.25 5.16 2.72
C HIS A 87 -6.63 6.33 3.65
N LEU A 88 -7.30 7.36 3.12
CA LEU A 88 -7.78 8.47 3.95
C LEU A 88 -8.65 7.97 5.10
N GLY A 89 -8.61 8.68 6.22
CA GLY A 89 -9.26 8.29 7.47
C GLY A 89 -8.30 7.69 8.50
N PHE A 90 -7.13 7.20 8.08
CA PHE A 90 -6.12 6.62 8.98
C PHE A 90 -5.13 7.64 9.56
N GLU A 91 -5.33 8.94 9.37
CA GLU A 91 -4.36 9.99 9.71
C GLU A 91 -3.93 9.97 11.18
N ARG A 92 -4.81 9.60 12.13
CA ARG A 92 -4.41 9.47 13.55
C ARG A 92 -3.34 8.39 13.74
N MET A 93 -3.52 7.22 13.12
CA MET A 93 -2.53 6.15 13.16
C MET A 93 -1.26 6.55 12.40
N VAL A 94 -1.40 7.17 11.24
CA VAL A 94 -0.27 7.64 10.43
C VAL A 94 0.53 8.70 11.18
N LYS A 95 -0.13 9.62 11.90
CA LYS A 95 0.55 10.63 12.75
C LYS A 95 1.44 9.96 13.79
N ALA A 96 0.93 8.96 14.50
CA ALA A 96 1.71 8.18 15.45
C ALA A 96 2.88 7.45 14.75
N ALA A 97 2.63 6.82 13.60
CA ALA A 97 3.67 6.14 12.82
C ALA A 97 4.77 7.09 12.33
N VAL A 98 4.42 8.30 11.88
CA VAL A 98 5.40 9.35 11.50
C VAL A 98 6.35 9.66 12.65
N LEU A 99 5.82 9.81 13.86
CA LEU A 99 6.64 10.08 15.04
C LEU A 99 7.56 8.89 15.37
N GLN A 100 7.03 7.67 15.34
CA GLN A 100 7.81 6.45 15.59
C GLN A 100 8.88 6.20 14.52
N PHE A 101 8.63 6.48 13.25
CA PHE A 101 9.65 6.39 12.19
C PHE A 101 10.75 7.45 12.39
N ARG A 102 10.42 8.66 12.85
CA ARG A 102 11.40 9.68 13.20
C ARG A 102 12.32 9.23 14.34
N GLU A 103 11.79 8.53 15.34
CA GLU A 103 12.59 7.91 16.42
C GLU A 103 13.55 6.83 15.89
N MET A 104 13.21 6.16 14.80
CA MET A 104 14.08 5.23 14.09
C MET A 104 15.11 5.92 13.16
N GLY A 105 15.11 7.27 13.09
CA GLY A 105 15.97 8.04 12.20
C GLY A 105 15.47 8.13 10.75
N LEU A 106 14.20 7.81 10.50
CA LEU A 106 13.58 7.83 9.18
C LEU A 106 12.62 9.02 9.03
N GLN A 107 12.82 9.82 7.99
CA GLN A 107 11.82 10.81 7.56
C GLN A 107 10.75 10.13 6.69
N THR A 108 9.53 10.61 6.80
CA THR A 108 8.42 10.04 6.03
C THR A 108 8.22 10.76 4.71
N VAL A 109 8.00 9.98 3.67
CA VAL A 109 7.59 10.46 2.35
C VAL A 109 6.16 10.02 2.13
N ILE A 110 5.25 10.95 1.94
CA ILE A 110 3.82 10.69 1.75
C ILE A 110 3.34 11.54 0.58
N TYR A 111 2.96 10.88 -0.52
CA TYR A 111 2.31 11.58 -1.62
C TYR A 111 0.89 11.08 -1.82
N ARG A 112 0.01 11.96 -2.28
CA ARG A 112 -1.41 11.67 -2.46
C ARG A 112 -1.83 11.75 -3.91
N HIS A 113 -2.85 10.95 -4.26
CA HIS A 113 -3.27 10.73 -5.64
C HIS A 113 -3.99 11.89 -6.30
N ALA A 114 -4.52 12.87 -5.56
CA ALA A 114 -5.11 14.06 -6.17
C ALA A 114 -4.16 14.76 -7.16
N LEU A 115 -2.86 14.74 -6.84
CA LEU A 115 -1.81 15.26 -7.71
C LEU A 115 -1.61 14.41 -8.99
N HIS A 116 -2.20 13.23 -9.04
CA HIS A 116 -2.08 12.27 -10.13
C HIS A 116 -3.36 12.06 -10.92
N ALA A 117 -4.37 12.91 -10.75
CA ALA A 117 -5.64 12.82 -11.50
C ALA A 117 -5.45 12.74 -13.02
N VAL A 118 -4.39 13.33 -13.55
CA VAL A 118 -4.01 13.30 -14.98
C VAL A 118 -3.27 12.01 -15.36
N ASN A 119 -2.65 11.34 -14.39
CA ASN A 119 -1.83 10.13 -14.59
C ASN A 119 -2.46 8.91 -13.93
N ARG A 120 -3.79 8.85 -13.93
CA ARG A 120 -4.54 7.77 -13.31
C ARG A 120 -4.00 6.41 -13.74
N ARG A 121 -3.48 5.64 -12.81
CA ARG A 121 -3.41 4.19 -12.94
C ARG A 121 -4.72 3.64 -12.41
N ASN A 122 -5.39 2.81 -13.19
CA ASN A 122 -6.52 2.05 -12.70
C ASN A 122 -6.08 1.20 -11.52
N GLN A 123 -6.56 1.56 -10.35
CA GLN A 123 -6.19 0.87 -9.12
C GLN A 123 -7.45 0.33 -8.46
N PHE A 124 -8.03 -0.68 -9.11
CA PHE A 124 -9.21 -1.38 -8.61
C PHE A 124 -9.03 -2.08 -7.27
N ARG A 125 -7.82 -2.11 -6.70
CA ARG A 125 -7.52 -3.00 -5.58
C ARG A 125 -6.52 -2.47 -4.57
N ASN A 126 -6.17 -1.22 -4.62
CA ASN A 126 -5.14 -0.75 -3.69
C ASN A 126 -5.79 0.07 -2.59
N GLY A 127 -6.11 -0.59 -1.50
CA GLY A 127 -6.66 0.01 -0.31
C GLY A 127 -5.84 1.16 0.32
N PHE A 128 -4.82 1.64 -0.34
CA PHE A 128 -4.08 2.85 0.01
C PHE A 128 -4.25 3.99 -1.01
N THR A 129 -5.11 3.82 -2.01
CA THR A 129 -5.47 4.87 -2.95
C THR A 129 -6.80 5.45 -2.54
N GLY A 130 -7.04 6.73 -2.84
CA GLY A 130 -8.28 7.39 -2.48
C GLY A 130 -9.53 6.65 -2.96
N GLY A 131 -10.67 6.95 -2.36
CA GLY A 131 -11.95 6.38 -2.72
C GLY A 131 -12.29 6.56 -4.20
N ILE A 132 -13.01 5.60 -4.75
CA ILE A 132 -13.46 5.59 -6.16
C ILE A 132 -14.91 6.04 -6.21
N ALA A 133 -15.15 7.25 -6.77
CA ALA A 133 -16.49 7.80 -6.87
C ALA A 133 -17.41 7.02 -7.82
N ASN A 134 -16.84 6.43 -8.88
CA ASN A 134 -17.58 5.64 -9.86
C ASN A 134 -16.74 4.47 -10.36
N PRO A 135 -16.90 3.27 -9.77
CA PRO A 135 -16.14 2.08 -10.15
C PRO A 135 -16.33 1.68 -11.62
N GLN A 136 -17.52 1.87 -12.18
CA GLN A 136 -17.77 1.58 -13.60
C GLN A 136 -17.01 2.50 -14.53
N PHE A 137 -16.93 3.80 -14.20
CA PHE A 137 -16.13 4.75 -14.95
C PHE A 137 -14.64 4.36 -14.95
N ASP A 138 -14.11 4.00 -13.79
CA ASP A 138 -12.72 3.56 -13.69
C ASP A 138 -12.47 2.26 -14.47
N TYR A 139 -13.42 1.33 -14.48
CA TYR A 139 -13.34 0.13 -15.29
C TYR A 139 -13.36 0.44 -16.80
N ASP A 140 -14.27 1.30 -17.25
CA ASP A 140 -14.40 1.68 -18.64
C ASP A 140 -13.09 2.32 -19.18
N HIS A 141 -12.43 3.12 -18.35
CA HIS A 141 -11.22 3.89 -18.71
C HIS A 141 -9.89 3.20 -18.33
N ARG A 142 -9.92 1.90 -17.94
CA ARG A 142 -8.74 1.18 -17.48
C ARG A 142 -7.62 1.02 -18.51
N GLN A 143 -7.94 1.12 -19.78
CA GLN A 143 -7.00 0.96 -20.90
C GLN A 143 -6.96 2.18 -21.84
N ASP A 144 -7.31 3.37 -21.37
CA ASP A 144 -7.28 4.59 -22.16
C ASP A 144 -5.91 4.90 -22.75
N SER A 145 -4.84 4.40 -22.15
CA SER A 145 -3.50 4.50 -22.74
C SER A 145 -3.39 3.81 -24.11
N ALA A 146 -4.33 2.95 -24.50
CA ALA A 146 -4.42 2.40 -25.85
C ALA A 146 -4.50 3.49 -26.94
N LEU A 147 -4.99 4.68 -26.59
CA LEU A 147 -5.04 5.85 -27.48
C LEU A 147 -3.65 6.33 -27.96
N PHE A 148 -2.61 6.10 -27.17
CA PHE A 148 -1.28 6.68 -27.42
C PHE A 148 -0.12 5.73 -27.12
N LEU A 149 -0.38 4.50 -26.70
CA LEU A 149 0.67 3.53 -26.38
C LEU A 149 1.28 2.97 -27.67
N ASP A 150 2.44 3.48 -28.00
CA ASP A 150 3.27 3.05 -29.11
C ASP A 150 4.75 2.87 -28.66
N PRO A 151 5.62 2.29 -29.48
CA PRO A 151 7.03 2.09 -29.13
C PRO A 151 7.78 3.39 -28.80
N ASP A 152 7.43 4.51 -29.45
CA ASP A 152 8.09 5.79 -29.20
C ASP A 152 7.64 6.39 -27.87
N PHE A 153 6.38 6.22 -27.49
CA PHE A 153 5.88 6.60 -26.16
C PHE A 153 6.62 5.82 -25.08
N VAL A 154 6.77 4.49 -25.22
CA VAL A 154 7.49 3.64 -24.28
C VAL A 154 8.93 4.15 -24.10
N LYS A 155 9.67 4.35 -25.19
CA LYS A 155 11.04 4.89 -25.17
C LYS A 155 11.12 6.24 -24.46
N ARG A 156 10.25 7.18 -24.80
CA ARG A 156 10.24 8.52 -24.17
C ARG A 156 9.95 8.44 -22.67
N LYS A 157 8.99 7.61 -22.28
CA LYS A 157 8.61 7.43 -20.88
C LYS A 157 9.73 6.80 -20.05
N LEU A 158 10.37 5.74 -20.55
CA LEU A 158 11.51 5.10 -19.90
C LEU A 158 12.71 6.06 -19.80
N ARG A 159 13.00 6.82 -20.85
CA ARG A 159 14.06 7.83 -20.83
C ARG A 159 13.76 8.94 -19.79
N ALA A 160 12.55 9.46 -19.76
CA ALA A 160 12.15 10.46 -18.77
C ALA A 160 12.26 9.92 -17.35
N MET A 161 11.89 8.66 -17.13
CA MET A 161 12.02 7.98 -15.85
C MET A 161 13.49 7.85 -15.44
N GLN A 162 14.35 7.40 -16.35
CA GLN A 162 15.79 7.28 -16.13
C GLN A 162 16.40 8.64 -15.75
N THR A 163 16.15 9.68 -16.55
CA THR A 163 16.65 11.03 -16.29
C THR A 163 16.19 11.56 -14.91
N SER A 164 14.92 11.30 -14.53
CA SER A 164 14.42 11.71 -13.22
C SER A 164 15.09 10.93 -12.09
N TYR A 165 15.36 9.65 -12.24
CA TYR A 165 16.11 8.90 -11.24
C TYR A 165 17.57 9.34 -11.16
N ASP A 166 18.23 9.69 -12.27
CA ASP A 166 19.58 10.25 -12.26
C ASP A 166 19.64 11.55 -11.47
N GLU A 167 18.62 12.42 -11.63
CA GLU A 167 18.51 13.70 -10.89
C GLU A 167 18.31 13.51 -9.38
N TYR A 168 17.55 12.49 -8.97
CA TYR A 168 17.21 12.20 -7.56
C TYR A 168 17.87 10.92 -7.03
N ALA A 169 19.02 10.53 -7.59
CA ALA A 169 19.69 9.28 -7.26
C ALA A 169 20.04 9.16 -5.78
N ASP A 170 20.56 10.24 -5.18
CA ASP A 170 20.93 10.27 -3.76
C ASP A 170 19.73 10.08 -2.83
N LEU A 171 18.57 10.65 -3.18
CA LEU A 171 17.33 10.47 -2.43
C LEU A 171 16.75 9.05 -2.61
N ALA A 172 16.89 8.50 -3.81
CA ALA A 172 16.43 7.14 -4.11
C ALA A 172 17.30 6.09 -3.40
N ASP A 173 18.62 6.28 -3.32
CA ASP A 173 19.54 5.33 -2.65
C ASP A 173 19.25 5.23 -1.14
N VAL A 174 18.90 6.33 -0.48
CA VAL A 174 18.58 6.34 0.95
C VAL A 174 17.13 5.96 1.26
N HIS A 175 16.33 5.60 0.26
CA HIS A 175 14.94 5.21 0.43
C HIS A 175 14.84 3.80 1.02
N GLY A 176 14.18 3.67 2.19
CA GLY A 176 14.10 2.43 2.95
C GLY A 176 12.95 1.49 2.54
N GLY A 177 12.10 1.92 1.63
CA GLY A 177 10.98 1.13 1.11
C GLY A 177 9.60 1.57 1.64
N PRO A 178 8.53 0.89 1.22
CA PRO A 178 7.16 1.27 1.55
C PRO A 178 6.71 0.72 2.89
N ALA A 179 5.88 1.49 3.57
CA ALA A 179 5.07 1.08 4.69
C ALA A 179 3.59 1.34 4.33
N VAL A 180 2.78 0.30 4.24
CA VAL A 180 1.46 0.35 3.62
C VAL A 180 0.37 0.00 4.62
N ILE A 181 -0.68 0.83 4.66
CA ILE A 181 -1.95 0.53 5.33
C ILE A 181 -2.96 0.30 4.22
N GLU A 182 -3.35 -0.96 4.03
CA GLU A 182 -4.38 -1.37 3.08
C GLU A 182 -5.75 -1.39 3.74
N THR A 183 -6.80 -1.39 2.92
CA THR A 183 -8.17 -1.57 3.38
C THR A 183 -8.83 -2.76 2.69
N PHE A 184 -9.88 -3.28 3.31
CA PHE A 184 -10.72 -4.33 2.76
C PHE A 184 -12.17 -4.17 3.25
N GLY A 185 -13.09 -4.90 2.63
CA GLY A 185 -14.51 -4.89 2.99
C GLY A 185 -15.36 -4.05 2.04
N GLU A 186 -14.83 -3.71 0.88
CA GLU A 186 -15.57 -3.07 -0.20
C GLU A 186 -16.71 -3.97 -0.68
N LYS A 187 -17.84 -3.36 -1.02
CA LYS A 187 -18.96 -4.09 -1.62
C LYS A 187 -18.56 -4.72 -2.95
N PRO A 188 -18.98 -5.95 -3.21
CA PRO A 188 -18.72 -6.58 -4.49
C PRO A 188 -19.21 -5.71 -5.64
N PHE A 189 -18.33 -5.47 -6.60
CA PHE A 189 -18.61 -4.73 -7.81
C PHE A 189 -18.41 -5.65 -9.03
N SER A 190 -19.46 -5.77 -9.85
CA SER A 190 -19.41 -6.52 -11.10
C SER A 190 -19.42 -5.53 -12.28
N PRO A 191 -18.26 -5.27 -12.92
CA PRO A 191 -18.19 -4.33 -14.02
C PRO A 191 -18.90 -4.86 -15.26
N VAL A 192 -19.49 -3.94 -16.03
CA VAL A 192 -20.06 -4.23 -17.34
C VAL A 192 -19.06 -3.79 -18.41
N SER A 193 -18.61 -4.73 -19.24
CA SER A 193 -17.77 -4.39 -20.40
C SER A 193 -18.58 -3.69 -21.46
N LYS A 194 -18.07 -2.55 -21.96
CA LYS A 194 -18.69 -1.73 -22.99
C LYS A 194 -17.83 -1.74 -24.26
N PRO A 195 -18.45 -1.89 -25.45
CA PRO A 195 -17.71 -1.88 -26.72
C PRO A 195 -17.04 -0.54 -27.02
N GLU A 196 -17.51 0.55 -26.41
CA GLU A 196 -16.94 1.90 -26.55
C GLU A 196 -15.67 2.10 -25.71
N SER A 197 -15.43 1.24 -24.75
CA SER A 197 -14.19 1.31 -23.91
C SER A 197 -12.97 0.93 -24.73
N TRP A 198 -11.90 1.70 -24.58
CA TRP A 198 -10.64 1.36 -25.20
C TRP A 198 -10.07 0.05 -24.66
N ALA A 199 -9.50 -0.74 -25.56
CA ALA A 199 -8.83 -1.99 -25.22
C ALA A 199 -7.46 -2.05 -25.92
N PHE A 200 -6.46 -2.63 -25.24
CA PHE A 200 -5.16 -2.89 -25.85
C PHE A 200 -5.27 -3.94 -26.94
N THR A 201 -4.67 -3.65 -28.09
CA THR A 201 -4.30 -4.67 -29.08
C THR A 201 -3.23 -5.61 -28.49
N GLU A 202 -3.03 -6.77 -29.09
CA GLU A 202 -1.95 -7.69 -28.67
C GLU A 202 -0.57 -7.02 -28.69
N ALA A 203 -0.31 -6.17 -29.69
CA ALA A 203 0.93 -5.41 -29.76
C ALA A 203 1.08 -4.44 -28.59
N GLN A 204 0.01 -3.76 -28.23
CA GLN A 204 0.00 -2.83 -27.09
C GLN A 204 0.09 -3.54 -25.73
N GLN A 205 -0.48 -4.74 -25.59
CA GLN A 205 -0.28 -5.56 -24.39
C GLN A 205 1.20 -5.91 -24.19
N LYS A 206 1.92 -6.27 -25.26
CA LYS A 206 3.36 -6.51 -25.23
C LYS A 206 4.14 -5.26 -24.84
N LEU A 207 3.79 -4.11 -25.42
CA LEU A 207 4.42 -2.82 -25.08
C LEU A 207 4.17 -2.42 -23.63
N GLN A 208 2.97 -2.68 -23.10
CA GLN A 208 2.68 -2.40 -21.69
C GLN A 208 3.53 -3.28 -20.76
N LEU A 209 3.66 -4.57 -21.06
CA LEU A 209 4.52 -5.49 -20.32
C LEU A 209 5.99 -5.08 -20.38
N GLU A 210 6.49 -4.68 -21.56
CA GLU A 210 7.84 -4.13 -21.72
C GLU A 210 8.03 -2.88 -20.85
N LEU A 211 7.10 -1.94 -20.95
CA LEU A 211 7.14 -0.70 -20.16
C LEU A 211 7.16 -0.99 -18.64
N ASP A 212 6.33 -1.91 -18.17
CA ASP A 212 6.23 -2.24 -16.73
C ASP A 212 7.51 -2.95 -16.26
N ASN A 213 8.05 -3.89 -17.05
CA ASN A 213 9.29 -4.60 -16.75
C ASN A 213 10.49 -3.65 -16.69
N GLU A 214 10.71 -2.87 -17.75
CA GLU A 214 11.83 -1.91 -17.82
C GLU A 214 11.71 -0.82 -16.75
N SER A 215 10.49 -0.34 -16.45
CA SER A 215 10.25 0.60 -15.34
C SER A 215 10.65 -0.01 -13.99
N GLY A 216 10.33 -1.29 -13.78
CA GLY A 216 10.73 -2.03 -12.58
C GLY A 216 12.25 -2.17 -12.47
N GLN A 217 12.92 -2.49 -13.56
CA GLN A 217 14.39 -2.60 -13.62
C GLN A 217 15.07 -1.25 -13.36
N ILE A 218 14.57 -0.16 -13.96
CA ILE A 218 15.05 1.20 -13.67
C ILE A 218 14.90 1.49 -12.19
N THR A 219 13.71 1.30 -11.61
CA THR A 219 13.48 1.54 -10.19
C THR A 219 14.45 0.76 -9.31
N ASN A 220 14.65 -0.52 -9.57
CA ASN A 220 15.52 -1.38 -8.76
C ASN A 220 17.00 -1.04 -8.84
N ARG A 221 17.46 -0.32 -9.87
CA ARG A 221 18.83 0.20 -9.94
C ARG A 221 19.11 1.30 -8.94
N TYR A 222 18.09 2.14 -8.62
CA TYR A 222 18.22 3.27 -7.70
C TYR A 222 17.72 2.94 -6.29
N ILE A 223 16.65 2.17 -6.20
CA ILE A 223 16.05 1.71 -4.94
C ILE A 223 16.28 0.20 -4.84
N LYS A 224 17.45 -0.20 -4.37
CA LYS A 224 17.90 -1.60 -4.34
C LYS A 224 17.00 -2.45 -3.44
N GLY A 225 16.44 -3.52 -3.97
CA GLY A 225 15.52 -4.42 -3.26
C GLY A 225 16.16 -5.09 -2.04
N GLU A 226 17.43 -5.45 -2.18
CA GLU A 226 18.23 -6.10 -1.12
C GLU A 226 18.55 -5.18 0.06
N GLU A 227 18.41 -3.86 -0.09
CA GLU A 227 18.72 -2.88 0.94
C GLU A 227 17.48 -2.27 1.62
N ARG A 228 16.29 -2.57 1.13
CA ARG A 228 15.03 -2.00 1.64
C ARG A 228 14.18 -3.01 2.40
N SER A 229 13.29 -2.50 3.23
CA SER A 229 12.24 -3.27 3.89
C SER A 229 10.86 -2.89 3.35
N PHE A 230 9.85 -3.56 3.84
CA PHE A 230 8.46 -3.15 3.69
C PHE A 230 7.64 -3.65 4.88
N THR A 231 6.51 -3.02 5.10
CA THR A 231 5.46 -3.52 5.98
C THR A 231 4.11 -3.28 5.32
N ILE A 232 3.20 -4.21 5.49
CA ILE A 232 1.82 -4.09 5.03
C ILE A 232 0.92 -4.52 6.18
N ILE A 233 -0.05 -3.68 6.51
CA ILE A 233 -1.09 -3.97 7.49
C ILE A 233 -2.43 -3.62 6.87
N ALA A 234 -3.48 -4.36 7.19
CA ALA A 234 -4.80 -4.14 6.60
C ALA A 234 -5.87 -3.96 7.68
N TYR A 235 -6.83 -3.08 7.39
CA TYR A 235 -7.98 -2.80 8.24
C TYR A 235 -9.27 -2.74 7.41
N PRO A 236 -10.43 -3.04 8.02
CA PRO A 236 -11.70 -2.93 7.32
C PRO A 236 -12.13 -1.47 7.13
N ILE A 237 -13.02 -1.25 6.17
CA ILE A 237 -13.73 0.02 5.95
C ILE A 237 -15.22 -0.13 6.29
N PRO A 238 -15.96 0.96 6.57
CA PRO A 238 -17.39 0.92 6.91
C PRO A 238 -18.29 0.18 5.92
N GLU A 239 -17.90 0.14 4.65
CA GLU A 239 -18.66 -0.59 3.62
C GLU A 239 -18.77 -2.09 3.86
N ILE A 240 -17.96 -2.68 4.78
CA ILE A 240 -18.04 -4.09 5.18
C ILE A 240 -19.38 -4.43 5.84
N GLY A 241 -20.07 -3.43 6.43
CA GLY A 241 -21.41 -3.57 7.03
C GLY A 241 -21.55 -2.95 8.40
N GLU A 242 -22.72 -3.17 9.00
CA GLU A 242 -23.09 -2.57 10.31
C GLU A 242 -22.15 -2.98 11.44
N ASP A 243 -21.55 -4.15 11.36
CA ASP A 243 -20.60 -4.67 12.36
C ASP A 243 -19.18 -4.12 12.20
N PHE A 244 -18.98 -3.11 11.33
CA PHE A 244 -17.67 -2.51 11.08
C PHE A 244 -16.86 -2.20 12.36
N PRO A 245 -17.42 -1.55 13.41
CA PRO A 245 -16.64 -1.23 14.60
C PRO A 245 -16.16 -2.48 15.36
N GLU A 246 -16.96 -3.54 15.39
CA GLU A 246 -16.60 -4.80 16.04
C GLU A 246 -15.53 -5.53 15.24
N ILE A 247 -15.74 -5.67 13.93
CA ILE A 247 -14.78 -6.28 13.02
C ILE A 247 -13.45 -5.54 13.10
N PHE A 248 -13.46 -4.20 13.09
CA PHE A 248 -12.23 -3.41 13.20
C PHE A 248 -11.46 -3.73 14.49
N ARG A 249 -12.15 -3.81 15.65
CA ARG A 249 -11.53 -4.17 16.92
C ARG A 249 -10.93 -5.58 16.92
N GLU A 250 -11.59 -6.54 16.29
CA GLU A 250 -11.05 -7.90 16.16
C GLU A 250 -9.81 -7.91 15.26
N ILE A 251 -9.82 -7.16 14.16
CA ILE A 251 -8.63 -7.00 13.29
C ILE A 251 -7.48 -6.31 14.04
N VAL A 252 -7.75 -5.30 14.88
CA VAL A 252 -6.71 -4.70 15.73
C VAL A 252 -6.09 -5.75 16.64
N LYS A 253 -6.89 -6.63 17.28
CA LYS A 253 -6.37 -7.72 18.12
C LYS A 253 -5.48 -8.67 17.32
N ILE A 254 -5.91 -9.07 16.12
CA ILE A 254 -5.13 -9.93 15.22
C ILE A 254 -3.81 -9.25 14.83
N ASN A 255 -3.87 -7.99 14.40
CA ASN A 255 -2.70 -7.23 13.96
C ASN A 255 -1.71 -6.94 15.10
N THR A 256 -2.15 -6.93 16.34
CA THR A 256 -1.32 -6.63 17.52
C THR A 256 -0.95 -7.87 18.35
N LEU A 257 -1.06 -9.06 17.78
CA LEU A 257 -0.67 -10.31 18.42
C LEU A 257 0.82 -10.36 18.74
N ASP A 258 1.17 -11.13 19.78
CA ASP A 258 2.57 -11.41 20.09
C ASP A 258 3.22 -12.26 18.98
N TYR A 259 3.92 -11.57 18.07
CA TYR A 259 4.55 -12.19 16.90
C TYR A 259 5.60 -13.24 17.31
N LYS A 260 6.28 -13.10 18.46
CA LYS A 260 7.28 -14.09 18.93
C LYS A 260 6.64 -15.42 19.29
N LYS A 261 5.43 -15.36 19.90
CA LYS A 261 4.67 -16.57 20.18
C LYS A 261 4.21 -17.24 18.88
N TYR A 262 3.70 -16.47 17.92
CA TYR A 262 3.28 -17.01 16.63
C TYR A 262 4.44 -17.55 15.82
N GLN A 263 5.60 -16.89 15.83
CA GLN A 263 6.81 -17.39 15.19
C GLN A 263 7.20 -18.77 15.70
N LYS A 264 7.10 -19.04 17.03
CA LYS A 264 7.36 -20.35 17.60
C LYS A 264 6.36 -21.40 17.13
N ILE A 265 5.06 -21.05 17.07
CA ILE A 265 4.01 -21.95 16.57
C ILE A 265 4.27 -22.30 15.10
N GLN A 266 4.53 -21.28 14.28
CA GLN A 266 4.85 -21.48 12.87
C GLN A 266 6.11 -22.33 12.67
N GLN A 267 7.16 -22.08 13.47
CA GLN A 267 8.38 -22.88 13.40
C GLN A 267 8.11 -24.35 13.71
N THR A 268 7.27 -24.67 14.70
CA THR A 268 6.87 -26.04 15.00
C THR A 268 6.17 -26.72 13.81
N ILE A 269 5.33 -25.96 13.10
CA ILE A 269 4.67 -26.45 11.86
C ILE A 269 5.71 -26.70 10.77
N ILE A 270 6.61 -25.73 10.55
CA ILE A 270 7.69 -25.84 9.56
C ILE A 270 8.56 -27.06 9.87
N ASP A 271 9.03 -27.20 11.10
CA ASP A 271 9.87 -28.33 11.51
C ASP A 271 9.18 -29.68 11.28
N THR A 272 7.85 -29.73 11.44
CA THR A 272 7.04 -30.91 11.14
C THR A 272 6.96 -31.15 9.63
N LEU A 273 6.66 -30.12 8.85
CA LEU A 273 6.56 -30.23 7.38
C LEU A 273 7.90 -30.62 6.74
N ASP A 274 9.02 -30.12 7.26
CA ASP A 274 10.36 -30.45 6.79
C ASP A 274 10.73 -31.96 6.96
N THR A 275 9.99 -32.67 7.79
CA THR A 275 10.13 -34.12 7.95
C THR A 275 9.22 -34.96 7.06
N CYS A 276 8.30 -34.30 6.33
CA CYS A 276 7.32 -34.97 5.50
C CYS A 276 7.80 -35.10 4.04
N GLU A 277 7.53 -36.25 3.43
CA GLU A 277 7.73 -36.42 1.96
C GLU A 277 6.56 -35.88 1.16
N TRP A 278 5.39 -35.82 1.77
CA TRP A 278 4.16 -35.29 1.16
C TRP A 278 3.18 -34.81 2.23
N VAL A 279 2.29 -33.91 1.83
CA VAL A 279 1.20 -33.36 2.65
C VAL A 279 -0.13 -33.56 1.96
N GLU A 280 -1.07 -34.22 2.63
CA GLU A 280 -2.44 -34.40 2.15
C GLU A 280 -3.35 -33.36 2.81
N ILE A 281 -4.12 -32.61 1.98
CA ILE A 281 -5.08 -31.61 2.46
C ILE A 281 -6.47 -32.05 1.99
N LYS A 282 -7.34 -32.39 2.94
CA LYS A 282 -8.72 -32.78 2.66
C LYS A 282 -9.72 -31.79 3.22
N GLY A 283 -10.65 -31.40 2.40
CA GLY A 283 -11.81 -30.62 2.80
C GLY A 283 -12.73 -31.39 3.73
N LYS A 284 -13.63 -30.69 4.42
CA LYS A 284 -14.64 -31.25 5.30
C LYS A 284 -16.00 -30.61 5.04
N GLY A 285 -17.08 -31.39 5.14
CA GLY A 285 -18.42 -30.94 4.85
C GLY A 285 -18.62 -30.73 3.34
N GLU A 286 -19.08 -29.53 2.96
CA GLU A 286 -19.30 -29.17 1.54
C GLU A 286 -18.01 -28.75 0.80
N ASN A 287 -16.88 -28.75 1.49
CA ASN A 287 -15.59 -28.43 0.89
C ASN A 287 -14.98 -29.70 0.27
N GLU A 288 -14.93 -29.77 -1.06
CA GLU A 288 -14.43 -30.90 -1.84
C GLU A 288 -12.90 -30.85 -2.09
N THR A 289 -12.17 -30.04 -1.36
CA THR A 289 -10.71 -29.97 -1.49
C THR A 289 -10.07 -31.33 -1.23
N ASP A 290 -9.28 -31.83 -2.17
CA ASP A 290 -8.45 -33.03 -2.04
C ASP A 290 -7.14 -32.77 -2.79
N LEU A 291 -6.10 -32.42 -2.03
CA LEU A 291 -4.78 -32.03 -2.56
C LEU A 291 -3.70 -32.91 -1.96
N LEU A 292 -2.79 -33.37 -2.79
CA LEU A 292 -1.55 -34.03 -2.40
C LEU A 292 -0.38 -33.17 -2.88
N ILE A 293 0.44 -32.71 -1.94
CA ILE A 293 1.60 -31.84 -2.19
C ILE A 293 2.86 -32.63 -1.88
N HIS A 294 3.80 -32.71 -2.83
CA HIS A 294 5.11 -33.34 -2.71
C HIS A 294 6.21 -32.31 -2.53
#